data_2d93a19deb17e516bde645ca1ea57fdc
#
_entry.id   2d93a19deb17e516bde645ca1ea57fdc
#
_cell.length_a   1.000
_cell.length_b   1.000
_cell.length_c   1.000
_cell.angle_alpha   90.00
_cell.angle_beta   90.00
_cell.angle_gamma   90.00
#
_symmetry.space_group_name_H-M   'P 1'
#
loop_
_entity.id
_entity.type
_entity.pdbx_description
1 polymer ?
#
loop_
_entity_poly.entity_id
_entity_poly.type
_entity_poly.pdbx_seq_one_letter_code
_entity_poly.pdbx_strand_id
1 'polypeptide(L)'
;PNDTKIFYAGTGESFTGGDAIGNGLWKSSDGGLTWENIFGGRSNSEQVFKDEINQIEITNKTGENPINFMQASFGPNLPGLPLNYLEKDVVVADPLDACTTLSNSDAINGKIVLIEDGSVSNASGCDYFKKVSEGQTAGAIAVIVYNKDTGATNWTDDLKTMGPGNSDATLVKIPSIFIKAADGKRLKEF
;
A
#
# COMPACT_ATOMS: atom_id res chain seq x y z
N PRO A 1 7.92 -9.09 38.56
CA PRO A 1 7.93 -7.63 38.62
C PRO A 1 7.50 -7.21 40.01
N ASN A 2 8.44 -6.62 40.75
CA ASN A 2 8.21 -6.32 42.17
C ASN A 2 7.82 -4.85 42.43
N ASP A 3 7.45 -4.12 41.38
CA ASP A 3 6.99 -2.74 41.51
C ASP A 3 5.49 -2.67 41.33
N THR A 4 4.79 -2.48 42.47
CA THR A 4 3.33 -2.39 42.54
C THR A 4 2.76 -1.08 41.92
N LYS A 5 3.62 -0.19 41.42
CA LYS A 5 3.24 1.06 40.82
C LYS A 5 3.17 1.00 39.29
N ILE A 6 3.67 -0.10 38.71
CA ILE A 6 3.66 -0.25 37.24
C ILE A 6 2.39 -0.97 36.81
N PHE A 7 1.60 -0.29 35.98
CA PHE A 7 0.38 -0.84 35.37
C PHE A 7 0.44 -0.71 33.86
N TYR A 8 -0.23 -1.64 33.20
CA TYR A 8 -0.46 -1.60 31.75
C TYR A 8 -1.94 -1.71 31.48
N ALA A 9 -2.46 -0.87 30.57
CA ALA A 9 -3.84 -0.89 30.11
C ALA A 9 -3.87 -0.97 28.59
N GLY A 10 -4.39 -2.07 28.08
CA GLY A 10 -4.76 -2.19 26.66
C GLY A 10 -6.19 -1.70 26.48
N THR A 11 -6.44 -0.99 25.40
CA THR A 11 -7.77 -0.50 25.03
C THR A 11 -8.17 -1.07 23.67
N GLY A 12 -9.46 -1.34 23.46
CA GLY A 12 -10.02 -1.87 22.24
C GLY A 12 -10.58 -3.28 22.38
N GLU A 13 -11.39 -3.67 21.42
CA GLU A 13 -12.02 -4.97 21.31
C GLU A 13 -11.74 -5.53 19.91
N SER A 14 -11.44 -6.82 19.76
CA SER A 14 -10.91 -7.37 18.51
C SER A 14 -11.75 -8.49 17.89
N PHE A 15 -12.94 -8.80 18.39
CA PHE A 15 -13.65 -10.03 18.00
C PHE A 15 -15.08 -9.88 17.51
N THR A 16 -15.65 -8.67 17.48
CA THR A 16 -17.05 -8.45 17.05
C THR A 16 -17.14 -7.38 15.95
N GLY A 17 -18.03 -7.56 14.99
CA GLY A 17 -18.25 -6.55 13.94
C GLY A 17 -18.88 -5.29 14.51
N GLY A 18 -18.17 -4.16 14.41
CA GLY A 18 -18.59 -2.89 14.99
C GLY A 18 -17.80 -2.51 16.25
N ASP A 19 -16.69 -3.16 16.48
CA ASP A 19 -15.83 -3.03 17.65
C ASP A 19 -15.35 -1.60 17.93
N ALA A 20 -15.23 -1.28 19.20
CA ALA A 20 -14.63 -0.02 19.63
C ALA A 20 -13.15 0.03 19.22
N ILE A 21 -12.80 1.07 18.50
CA ILE A 21 -11.41 1.30 18.10
C ILE A 21 -10.59 1.55 19.36
N GLY A 22 -9.59 0.68 19.60
CA GLY A 22 -8.67 0.84 20.71
C GLY A 22 -7.80 2.09 20.57
N ASN A 23 -7.35 2.61 21.72
CA ASN A 23 -6.41 3.71 21.80
C ASN A 23 -5.01 3.25 22.25
N GLY A 24 -4.68 2.00 21.96
CA GLY A 24 -3.36 1.44 22.18
C GLY A 24 -3.09 0.86 23.58
N LEU A 25 -1.79 0.66 23.86
CA LEU A 25 -1.29 0.18 25.13
C LEU A 25 -0.71 1.34 25.93
N TRP A 26 -1.18 1.48 27.15
CA TRP A 26 -0.77 2.54 28.06
C TRP A 26 -0.02 1.95 29.26
N LYS A 27 0.97 2.67 29.73
CA LYS A 27 1.76 2.34 30.93
C LYS A 27 1.61 3.45 31.94
N SER A 28 1.37 3.06 33.19
CA SER A 28 1.57 3.92 34.36
C SER A 28 2.79 3.44 35.12
N SER A 29 3.56 4.36 35.67
CA SER A 29 4.71 4.09 36.56
C SER A 29 4.50 4.66 37.96
N ASP A 30 3.32 5.21 38.24
CA ASP A 30 3.02 5.94 39.49
C ASP A 30 1.75 5.42 40.20
N GLY A 31 1.36 4.19 39.94
CA GLY A 31 0.20 3.58 40.58
C GLY A 31 -1.14 3.94 39.90
N GLY A 32 -1.12 4.35 38.62
CA GLY A 32 -2.31 4.68 37.87
C GLY A 32 -2.69 6.16 37.90
N LEU A 33 -1.86 7.04 38.48
CA LEU A 33 -2.12 8.47 38.55
C LEU A 33 -1.87 9.17 37.22
N THR A 34 -0.82 8.78 36.51
CA THR A 34 -0.53 9.24 35.13
C THR A 34 -0.30 8.06 34.19
N TRP A 35 -0.57 8.27 32.92
CA TRP A 35 -0.50 7.24 31.90
C TRP A 35 0.23 7.74 30.67
N GLU A 36 1.20 6.97 30.21
CA GLU A 36 1.95 7.18 28.98
C GLU A 36 1.51 6.15 27.94
N ASN A 37 1.20 6.60 26.72
CA ASN A 37 0.97 5.67 25.61
C ASN A 37 2.32 5.12 25.14
N ILE A 38 2.51 3.81 25.24
CA ILE A 38 3.77 3.13 24.90
C ILE A 38 3.68 2.33 23.60
N PHE A 39 2.48 2.08 23.11
CA PHE A 39 2.28 1.35 21.86
C PHE A 39 0.88 1.63 21.31
N GLY A 40 0.82 2.11 20.06
CA GLY A 40 -0.42 2.51 19.43
C GLY A 40 -1.11 3.61 20.23
N GLY A 41 -2.13 4.18 19.71
CA GLY A 41 -2.89 5.23 20.37
C GLY A 41 -2.89 6.51 19.59
N ARG A 42 -4.00 7.24 19.74
CA ARG A 42 -4.15 8.57 19.15
C ARG A 42 -3.41 9.55 20.04
N SER A 43 -2.28 10.07 19.58
CA SER A 43 -1.83 11.34 20.12
C SER A 43 -2.82 12.41 19.68
N ASN A 44 -2.96 13.51 20.44
CA ASN A 44 -3.88 14.62 20.16
C ASN A 44 -3.63 15.37 18.83
N SER A 45 -2.68 14.91 18.04
CA SER A 45 -2.47 15.24 16.64
C SER A 45 -2.69 13.97 15.82
N GLU A 46 -3.92 13.76 15.38
CA GLU A 46 -4.34 12.88 14.29
C GLU A 46 -3.40 11.70 13.89
N GLN A 47 -2.81 11.01 14.85
CA GLN A 47 -2.34 9.67 14.56
C GLN A 47 -3.52 8.72 14.69
N VAL A 48 -4.38 8.73 13.68
CA VAL A 48 -4.96 7.49 13.22
C VAL A 48 -3.85 6.44 13.29
N PHE A 49 -4.12 5.23 13.79
CA PHE A 49 -3.35 4.07 13.40
C PHE A 49 -3.27 4.14 11.88
N LYS A 50 -2.25 4.78 11.40
CA LYS A 50 -1.82 4.57 10.05
C LYS A 50 -1.30 3.16 10.15
N ASP A 51 -2.00 2.23 9.57
CA ASP A 51 -1.41 0.98 9.18
C ASP A 51 -0.11 1.39 8.49
N GLU A 52 1.03 1.31 9.19
CA GLU A 52 2.34 1.59 8.60
C GLU A 52 2.56 0.70 7.37
N ILE A 53 1.77 -0.38 7.30
CA ILE A 53 1.66 -1.33 6.20
C ILE A 53 1.03 -0.72 4.94
N ASN A 54 0.28 0.37 5.04
CA ASN A 54 -0.43 1.01 3.93
C ASN A 54 0.18 2.36 3.50
N GLN A 55 1.47 2.57 3.74
CA GLN A 55 2.17 3.79 3.34
C GLN A 55 3.48 3.48 2.61
N ILE A 56 3.70 4.17 1.51
CA ILE A 56 4.97 4.17 0.79
C ILE A 56 5.68 5.47 1.15
N GLU A 57 6.90 5.38 1.65
CA GLU A 57 7.80 6.51 1.81
C GLU A 57 8.72 6.64 0.60
N ILE A 58 8.89 7.86 0.13
CA ILE A 58 9.87 8.19 -0.90
C ILE A 58 11.11 8.70 -0.18
N THR A 59 12.17 7.89 -0.14
CA THR A 59 13.33 8.08 0.73
C THR A 59 14.19 9.31 0.44
N ASN A 60 14.07 9.99 -0.67
CA ASN A 60 14.94 11.12 -1.03
C ASN A 60 14.29 12.51 -0.93
N LYS A 61 13.07 12.60 -0.40
CA LYS A 61 12.37 13.87 -0.20
C LYS A 61 11.83 13.98 1.23
N THR A 62 12.56 14.66 2.08
CA THR A 62 12.08 15.04 3.41
C THR A 62 10.92 16.04 3.29
N GLY A 63 9.80 15.75 3.95
CA GLY A 63 8.66 16.66 4.06
C GLY A 63 7.50 16.38 3.10
N GLU A 64 7.54 15.34 2.28
CA GLU A 64 6.40 14.94 1.47
C GLU A 64 5.43 14.03 2.24
N ASN A 65 4.14 14.17 1.95
CA ASN A 65 3.13 13.31 2.56
C ASN A 65 3.31 11.86 2.13
N PRO A 66 3.15 10.89 3.05
CA PRO A 66 3.18 9.48 2.69
C PRO A 66 2.06 9.13 1.70
N ILE A 67 2.35 8.19 0.81
CA ILE A 67 1.40 7.70 -0.19
C ILE A 67 0.51 6.64 0.45
N ASN A 68 -0.80 6.86 0.44
CA ASN A 68 -1.77 5.86 0.83
C ASN A 68 -2.04 4.92 -0.34
N PHE A 69 -2.21 3.63 -0.05
CA PHE A 69 -2.49 2.63 -1.07
C PHE A 69 -3.56 1.61 -0.68
N MET A 70 -4.08 0.92 -1.67
CA MET A 70 -4.93 -0.26 -1.51
C MET A 70 -4.19 -1.47 -2.07
N GLN A 71 -4.05 -2.53 -1.27
CA GLN A 71 -3.43 -3.77 -1.72
C GLN A 71 -4.36 -4.54 -2.65
N ALA A 72 -3.78 -5.22 -3.64
CA ALA A 72 -4.54 -6.13 -4.49
C ALA A 72 -5.06 -7.34 -3.70
N SER A 73 -6.19 -7.89 -4.12
CA SER A 73 -6.77 -9.11 -3.54
C SER A 73 -6.15 -10.40 -4.11
N PHE A 74 -5.04 -10.29 -4.82
CA PHE A 74 -4.30 -11.40 -5.42
C PHE A 74 -2.79 -11.14 -5.35
N GLY A 75 -2.00 -12.23 -5.47
CA GLY A 75 -0.57 -12.18 -5.21
C GLY A 75 -0.23 -12.18 -3.71
N PRO A 76 1.05 -12.11 -3.36
CA PRO A 76 1.49 -12.12 -1.97
C PRO A 76 1.09 -10.84 -1.24
N ASN A 77 0.77 -10.98 0.05
CA ASN A 77 0.51 -9.83 0.92
C ASN A 77 1.81 -9.10 1.29
N LEU A 78 1.78 -7.77 1.31
CA LEU A 78 2.90 -6.94 1.77
C LEU A 78 3.34 -7.24 3.22
N PRO A 79 2.44 -7.49 4.18
CA PRO A 79 2.82 -7.78 5.57
C PRO A 79 3.68 -9.04 5.75
N GLY A 80 3.68 -9.95 4.77
CA GLY A 80 4.52 -11.15 4.77
C GLY A 80 5.92 -10.95 4.20
N LEU A 81 6.24 -9.75 3.72
CA LEU A 81 7.55 -9.43 3.16
C LEU A 81 8.43 -8.73 4.21
N PRO A 82 9.75 -9.01 4.25
CA PRO A 82 10.67 -8.20 5.04
C PRO A 82 10.55 -6.72 4.65
N LEU A 83 10.43 -5.83 5.63
CA LEU A 83 10.24 -4.38 5.41
C LEU A 83 11.30 -3.76 4.48
N ASN A 84 12.54 -4.24 4.53
CA ASN A 84 13.64 -3.80 3.67
C ASN A 84 13.54 -4.30 2.21
N TYR A 85 12.48 -5.01 1.86
CA TYR A 85 12.30 -5.56 0.52
C TYR A 85 11.85 -4.52 -0.50
N LEU A 86 11.35 -3.38 -0.05
CA LEU A 86 10.74 -2.35 -0.89
C LEU A 86 11.62 -1.10 -1.10
N GLU A 87 12.84 -1.07 -0.57
CA GLU A 87 13.82 -0.04 -0.93
C GLU A 87 14.40 -0.33 -2.31
N LYS A 88 13.64 -0.01 -3.33
CA LYS A 88 14.02 -0.21 -4.72
C LYS A 88 13.56 0.95 -5.58
N ASP A 89 14.31 1.18 -6.65
CA ASP A 89 13.92 2.14 -7.67
C ASP A 89 12.55 1.81 -8.26
N VAL A 90 11.82 2.85 -8.59
CA VAL A 90 10.56 2.77 -9.32
C VAL A 90 10.83 3.07 -10.79
N VAL A 91 10.37 2.19 -11.69
CA VAL A 91 10.51 2.35 -13.14
C VAL A 91 9.13 2.44 -13.77
N VAL A 92 8.93 3.43 -14.62
CA VAL A 92 7.66 3.60 -15.36
C VAL A 92 7.58 2.53 -16.45
N ALA A 93 6.43 1.88 -16.56
CA ALA A 93 6.16 0.88 -17.60
C ALA A 93 6.14 1.48 -19.02
N ASP A 94 6.60 0.73 -20.00
CA ASP A 94 6.43 1.06 -21.41
C ASP A 94 5.94 -0.20 -22.18
N PRO A 95 4.71 -0.22 -22.69
CA PRO A 95 3.70 0.84 -22.62
C PRO A 95 3.19 1.09 -21.19
N LEU A 96 2.79 2.34 -20.95
CA LEU A 96 2.45 2.84 -19.62
C LEU A 96 1.32 2.08 -18.93
N ASP A 97 0.36 1.56 -19.69
CA ASP A 97 -0.81 0.83 -19.19
C ASP A 97 -0.56 -0.69 -19.01
N ALA A 98 0.60 -1.18 -19.46
CA ALA A 98 0.97 -2.60 -19.42
C ALA A 98 -0.11 -3.56 -19.94
N CYS A 99 -0.87 -3.14 -20.98
CA CYS A 99 -1.85 -4.00 -21.64
C CYS A 99 -1.23 -4.96 -22.65
N THR A 100 0.00 -4.71 -23.03
CA THR A 100 0.85 -5.56 -23.87
C THR A 100 2.20 -5.79 -23.20
N THR A 101 3.02 -6.66 -23.76
CA THR A 101 4.37 -6.93 -23.28
C THR A 101 5.19 -5.65 -23.13
N LEU A 102 5.84 -5.50 -22.00
CA LEU A 102 6.65 -4.32 -21.67
C LEU A 102 7.95 -4.29 -22.47
N SER A 103 8.22 -3.17 -23.16
CA SER A 103 9.41 -2.99 -24.00
C SER A 103 10.66 -2.70 -23.19
N ASN A 104 10.51 -2.23 -21.94
CA ASN A 104 11.60 -1.81 -21.07
C ASN A 104 11.89 -2.80 -19.91
N SER A 105 11.72 -4.10 -20.16
CA SER A 105 11.92 -5.17 -19.19
C SER A 105 13.31 -5.14 -18.54
N ASP A 106 14.36 -4.81 -19.29
CA ASP A 106 15.73 -4.72 -18.74
C ASP A 106 15.86 -3.63 -17.66
N ALA A 107 15.15 -2.51 -17.83
CA ALA A 107 15.11 -1.44 -16.84
C ALA A 107 14.30 -1.81 -15.60
N ILE A 108 13.24 -2.64 -15.77
CA ILE A 108 12.31 -3.06 -14.72
C ILE A 108 12.88 -4.19 -13.87
N ASN A 109 13.71 -5.05 -14.43
CA ASN A 109 14.20 -6.24 -13.75
C ASN A 109 14.83 -5.95 -12.38
N GLY A 110 14.29 -6.58 -11.33
CA GLY A 110 14.69 -6.41 -9.94
C GLY A 110 14.23 -5.11 -9.27
N LYS A 111 13.35 -4.33 -9.93
CA LYS A 111 12.82 -3.05 -9.44
C LYS A 111 11.31 -3.08 -9.28
N ILE A 112 10.73 -1.98 -8.83
CA ILE A 112 9.28 -1.78 -8.75
C ILE A 112 8.80 -1.13 -10.05
N VAL A 113 7.77 -1.67 -10.67
CA VAL A 113 7.20 -1.07 -11.89
C VAL A 113 5.97 -0.25 -11.56
N LEU A 114 5.89 0.97 -12.12
CA LEU A 114 4.77 1.89 -12.04
C LEU A 114 3.94 1.82 -13.32
N ILE A 115 2.65 1.51 -13.19
CA ILE A 115 1.71 1.27 -14.30
C ILE A 115 0.51 2.20 -14.15
N GLU A 116 0.03 2.77 -15.26
CA GLU A 116 -1.21 3.55 -15.27
C GLU A 116 -2.44 2.63 -15.35
N ASP A 117 -3.48 2.92 -14.56
CA ASP A 117 -4.72 2.14 -14.55
C ASP A 117 -5.34 2.02 -15.96
N GLY A 118 -5.36 3.10 -16.73
CA GLY A 118 -5.83 3.08 -18.09
C GLY A 118 -7.26 2.56 -18.24
N SER A 119 -7.59 2.01 -19.41
CA SER A 119 -8.88 1.39 -19.66
C SER A 119 -8.88 -0.04 -19.11
N VAL A 120 -9.30 -0.21 -17.86
CA VAL A 120 -9.63 -1.54 -17.33
C VAL A 120 -10.97 -1.94 -17.94
N SER A 121 -10.97 -2.60 -19.07
CA SER A 121 -12.16 -3.24 -19.58
C SER A 121 -11.90 -4.73 -19.72
N ASN A 122 -12.72 -5.52 -19.06
CA ASN A 122 -12.72 -6.98 -19.24
C ASN A 122 -12.95 -7.36 -20.73
N ALA A 123 -13.53 -6.46 -21.51
CA ALA A 123 -13.76 -6.64 -22.94
C ALA A 123 -12.48 -6.52 -23.77
N SER A 124 -11.46 -5.81 -23.29
CA SER A 124 -10.17 -5.67 -23.99
C SER A 124 -9.10 -6.65 -23.50
N GLY A 125 -9.40 -7.46 -22.49
CA GLY A 125 -8.45 -8.39 -21.90
C GLY A 125 -7.31 -7.71 -21.12
N CYS A 126 -7.46 -6.43 -20.77
CA CYS A 126 -6.49 -5.65 -19.99
C CYS A 126 -7.06 -5.33 -18.62
N ASP A 127 -7.15 -6.33 -17.78
CA ASP A 127 -7.55 -6.21 -16.38
C ASP A 127 -6.32 -6.01 -15.46
N TYR A 128 -6.56 -5.88 -14.15
CA TYR A 128 -5.46 -5.72 -13.18
C TYR A 128 -4.54 -6.94 -13.13
N PHE A 129 -5.09 -8.15 -13.31
CA PHE A 129 -4.28 -9.36 -13.37
C PHE A 129 -3.29 -9.30 -14.53
N LYS A 130 -3.75 -8.90 -15.74
CA LYS A 130 -2.89 -8.74 -16.92
C LYS A 130 -1.76 -7.74 -16.66
N LYS A 131 -2.09 -6.56 -16.12
CA LYS A 131 -1.11 -5.52 -15.81
C LYS A 131 -0.02 -6.01 -14.85
N VAL A 132 -0.43 -6.66 -13.76
CA VAL A 132 0.52 -7.19 -12.77
C VAL A 132 1.33 -8.35 -13.35
N SER A 133 0.73 -9.21 -14.15
CA SER A 133 1.41 -10.32 -14.81
C SER A 133 2.47 -9.84 -15.81
N GLU A 134 2.21 -8.76 -16.55
CA GLU A 134 3.20 -8.16 -17.45
C GLU A 134 4.38 -7.58 -16.66
N GLY A 135 4.12 -6.88 -15.55
CA GLY A 135 5.18 -6.41 -14.66
C GLY A 135 6.02 -7.57 -14.11
N GLN A 136 5.37 -8.64 -13.65
CA GLN A 136 6.05 -9.84 -13.19
C GLN A 136 6.90 -10.49 -14.29
N THR A 137 6.35 -10.61 -15.49
CA THR A 137 7.05 -11.18 -16.64
C THR A 137 8.27 -10.34 -17.04
N ALA A 138 8.21 -9.01 -16.88
CA ALA A 138 9.33 -8.10 -17.06
C ALA A 138 10.37 -8.17 -15.94
N GLY A 139 10.17 -9.03 -14.92
CA GLY A 139 11.13 -9.21 -13.82
C GLY A 139 10.97 -8.21 -12.68
N ALA A 140 9.85 -7.48 -12.61
CA ALA A 140 9.56 -6.62 -11.46
C ALA A 140 9.44 -7.44 -10.17
N ILE A 141 9.84 -6.84 -9.05
CA ILE A 141 9.67 -7.43 -7.71
C ILE A 141 8.37 -6.99 -7.04
N ALA A 142 7.77 -5.91 -7.49
CA ALA A 142 6.47 -5.40 -7.09
C ALA A 142 5.85 -4.53 -8.19
N VAL A 143 4.54 -4.36 -8.14
CA VAL A 143 3.80 -3.50 -9.08
C VAL A 143 3.04 -2.43 -8.32
N ILE A 144 3.16 -1.19 -8.77
CA ILE A 144 2.33 -0.08 -8.34
C ILE A 144 1.42 0.31 -9.52
N VAL A 145 0.12 0.19 -9.35
CA VAL A 145 -0.85 0.73 -10.32
C VAL A 145 -1.38 2.05 -9.77
N TYR A 146 -1.37 3.10 -10.57
CA TYR A 146 -1.92 4.39 -10.18
C TYR A 146 -3.16 4.74 -10.99
N ASN A 147 -4.11 5.43 -10.35
CA ASN A 147 -5.37 5.83 -10.98
C ASN A 147 -5.11 6.74 -12.19
N LYS A 148 -5.88 6.55 -13.25
CA LYS A 148 -5.81 7.41 -14.42
C LYS A 148 -6.71 8.62 -14.25
N ASP A 149 -6.14 9.81 -14.36
CA ASP A 149 -6.90 11.05 -14.46
C ASP A 149 -7.55 11.16 -15.85
N THR A 150 -8.88 11.09 -15.88
CA THR A 150 -9.65 11.15 -17.13
C THR A 150 -10.05 12.57 -17.52
N GLY A 151 -9.85 13.54 -16.62
CA GLY A 151 -10.31 14.93 -16.82
C GLY A 151 -11.83 15.11 -16.83
N ALA A 152 -12.61 14.05 -16.54
CA ALA A 152 -14.07 14.13 -16.50
C ALA A 152 -14.53 14.92 -15.27
N THR A 153 -15.62 15.68 -15.41
CA THR A 153 -16.14 16.56 -14.34
C THR A 153 -16.62 15.81 -13.09
N ASN A 154 -16.96 14.54 -13.21
CA ASN A 154 -17.36 13.66 -12.13
C ASN A 154 -16.30 12.60 -11.78
N TRP A 155 -15.06 12.78 -12.27
CA TRP A 155 -13.97 11.87 -11.92
C TRP A 155 -13.49 12.12 -10.49
N THR A 156 -13.24 11.04 -9.77
CA THR A 156 -12.69 11.07 -8.42
C THR A 156 -11.38 10.29 -8.36
N ASP A 157 -10.42 10.81 -7.59
CA ASP A 157 -9.13 10.16 -7.39
C ASP A 157 -9.19 9.19 -6.21
N ASP A 158 -10.00 8.14 -6.37
CA ASP A 158 -10.23 7.15 -5.32
C ASP A 158 -9.27 5.96 -5.42
N LEU A 159 -8.95 5.39 -4.27
CA LEU A 159 -8.26 4.11 -4.21
C LEU A 159 -9.21 2.98 -4.64
N LYS A 160 -8.70 2.05 -5.42
CA LYS A 160 -9.46 0.90 -5.94
C LYS A 160 -8.88 -0.41 -5.47
N THR A 161 -9.73 -1.37 -5.16
CA THR A 161 -9.30 -2.75 -4.92
C THR A 161 -9.08 -3.45 -6.26
N MET A 162 -7.86 -3.89 -6.51
CA MET A 162 -7.52 -4.68 -7.68
C MET A 162 -7.90 -6.13 -7.47
N GLY A 163 -8.74 -6.69 -8.33
CA GLY A 163 -9.11 -8.11 -8.35
C GLY A 163 -8.49 -8.85 -9.53
N PRO A 164 -8.37 -10.20 -9.45
CA PRO A 164 -7.80 -11.01 -10.52
C PRO A 164 -8.77 -11.25 -11.69
N GLY A 165 -9.99 -10.71 -11.62
CA GLY A 165 -11.03 -11.03 -12.59
C GLY A 165 -11.34 -12.52 -12.62
N ASN A 166 -11.35 -13.11 -13.82
CA ASN A 166 -11.55 -14.56 -14.02
C ASN A 166 -10.23 -15.35 -14.09
N SER A 167 -9.10 -14.69 -13.80
CA SER A 167 -7.76 -15.28 -13.92
C SER A 167 -7.36 -16.02 -12.64
N ASP A 168 -6.43 -16.96 -12.77
CA ASP A 168 -5.90 -17.71 -11.63
C ASP A 168 -4.95 -16.81 -10.81
N ALA A 169 -5.46 -16.34 -9.69
CA ALA A 169 -4.73 -15.47 -8.74
C ALA A 169 -3.39 -16.08 -8.27
N THR A 170 -3.25 -17.41 -8.30
CA THR A 170 -2.05 -18.11 -7.82
C THR A 170 -0.84 -17.94 -8.76
N LEU A 171 -1.05 -17.48 -9.97
CA LEU A 171 0.02 -17.24 -10.95
C LEU A 171 0.84 -15.99 -10.66
N VAL A 172 0.28 -15.03 -9.91
CA VAL A 172 1.00 -13.84 -9.49
C VAL A 172 1.78 -14.13 -8.21
N LYS A 173 3.09 -13.91 -8.25
CA LYS A 173 4.04 -14.19 -7.16
C LYS A 173 4.69 -12.93 -6.58
N ILE A 174 4.35 -11.77 -7.08
CA ILE A 174 4.84 -10.48 -6.60
C ILE A 174 3.69 -9.65 -6.01
N PRO A 175 3.96 -8.80 -5.01
CA PRO A 175 2.94 -7.95 -4.44
C PRO A 175 2.54 -6.83 -5.40
N SER A 176 1.30 -6.40 -5.30
CA SER A 176 0.82 -5.27 -6.08
C SER A 176 -0.14 -4.38 -5.28
N ILE A 177 -0.07 -3.08 -5.54
CA ILE A 177 -0.83 -2.06 -4.84
C ILE A 177 -1.41 -1.04 -5.83
N PHE A 178 -2.48 -0.38 -5.40
CA PHE A 178 -3.12 0.71 -6.13
C PHE A 178 -2.96 2.01 -5.36
N ILE A 179 -2.57 3.09 -6.05
CA ILE A 179 -2.41 4.44 -5.50
C ILE A 179 -3.24 5.46 -6.28
N LYS A 180 -3.37 6.65 -5.73
CA LYS A 180 -4.05 7.77 -6.38
C LYS A 180 -3.27 8.30 -7.58
N ALA A 181 -3.98 8.94 -8.52
CA ALA A 181 -3.37 9.55 -9.71
C ALA A 181 -2.36 10.65 -9.35
N ALA A 182 -2.68 11.47 -8.35
CA ALA A 182 -1.77 12.50 -7.87
C ALA A 182 -0.44 11.93 -7.38
N ASP A 183 -0.49 10.80 -6.65
CA ASP A 183 0.70 10.12 -6.16
C ASP A 183 1.48 9.41 -7.28
N GLY A 184 0.77 8.80 -8.24
CA GLY A 184 1.40 8.21 -9.42
C GLY A 184 2.13 9.24 -10.28
N LYS A 185 1.54 10.42 -10.48
CA LYS A 185 2.20 11.55 -11.15
C LYS A 185 3.47 11.98 -10.42
N ARG A 186 3.39 12.08 -9.09
CA ARG A 186 4.53 12.42 -8.24
C ARG A 186 5.67 11.39 -8.34
N LEU A 187 5.36 10.08 -8.37
CA LEU A 187 6.35 9.02 -8.55
C LEU A 187 7.04 9.03 -9.92
N LYS A 188 6.39 9.55 -10.95
CA LYS A 188 6.97 9.66 -12.31
C LYS A 188 7.98 10.78 -12.47
N GLU A 189 8.01 11.74 -11.56
CA GLU A 189 8.91 12.91 -11.59
C GLU A 189 10.27 12.62 -10.91
N PHE A 190 10.48 11.40 -10.44
CA PHE A 190 11.72 10.88 -9.85
C PHE A 190 12.49 10.03 -10.84
#